data_eac719958b557f1cd5501f369a37950a
#
_entry.id   eac719958b557f1cd5501f369a37950a
#
_cell.length_a   1.000
_cell.length_b   1.000
_cell.length_c   1.000
_cell.angle_alpha   90.00
_cell.angle_beta   90.00
_cell.angle_gamma   90.00
#
_symmetry.space_group_name_H-M   'P 1'
#
loop_
_entity.id
_entity.type
_entity.pdbx_description
1 polymer ?
#
loop_
_entity_poly.entity_id
_entity_poly.type
_entity_poly.pdbx_seq_one_letter_code
_entity_poly.pdbx_strand_id
1 'polypeptide(L)'
;MQKTVTIPFMLLGILFNICLVTSNLLETKVIQLFGITATAGLLVFPISYIINDCIAEVWGFKKARLIIWCGFASNFLLIAFSQLSVRIPAAPFWEGEAAFNFVFGLAPRITVASLLAFLTGSFINAYVMSRMKIASKGKHFSARAIVSTLAGESADSLIFFPIAFWGLVPFPELLLMVGTQALLKSLYEVLILPATIRIVKYIKKVDGQDVYDIGTSYNILKMKDI
;
A
#
# COMPACT_ATOMS: atom_id res chain seq x y z
N MET A 1 10.19 -18.27 -25.26
CA MET A 1 11.00 -17.67 -24.17
C MET A 1 10.31 -17.97 -22.85
N GLN A 2 10.97 -18.65 -21.93
CA GLN A 2 10.46 -18.81 -20.58
C GLN A 2 10.36 -17.42 -19.92
N LYS A 3 9.17 -17.05 -19.41
CA LYS A 3 9.00 -15.85 -18.61
C LYS A 3 9.62 -16.11 -17.24
N THR A 4 10.89 -15.78 -17.06
CA THR A 4 11.58 -15.92 -15.76
C THR A 4 11.24 -14.73 -14.88
N VAL A 5 10.92 -15.01 -13.62
CA VAL A 5 10.80 -13.99 -12.57
C VAL A 5 12.20 -13.68 -12.07
N THR A 6 12.57 -12.40 -12.09
CA THR A 6 13.89 -11.99 -11.60
C THR A 6 13.92 -11.94 -10.08
N ILE A 7 15.10 -12.17 -9.50
CA ILE A 7 15.27 -12.14 -8.03
C ILE A 7 14.87 -10.78 -7.43
N PRO A 8 15.29 -9.62 -8.00
CA PRO A 8 14.88 -8.34 -7.45
C PRO A 8 13.37 -8.13 -7.46
N PHE A 9 12.67 -8.53 -8.53
CA PHE A 9 11.21 -8.42 -8.60
C PHE A 9 10.52 -9.30 -7.54
N MET A 10 10.98 -10.54 -7.38
CA MET A 10 10.45 -11.45 -6.37
C MET A 10 10.64 -10.90 -4.95
N LEU A 11 11.84 -10.42 -4.63
CA LEU A 11 12.15 -9.87 -3.30
C LEU A 11 11.31 -8.63 -3.00
N LEU A 12 11.15 -7.70 -3.94
CA LEU A 12 10.29 -6.53 -3.76
C LEU A 12 8.83 -6.92 -3.62
N GLY A 13 8.34 -7.92 -4.36
CA GLY A 13 6.98 -8.42 -4.23
C GLY A 13 6.71 -9.05 -2.85
N ILE A 14 7.65 -9.82 -2.34
CA ILE A 14 7.57 -10.40 -0.98
C ILE A 14 7.58 -9.27 0.07
N LEU A 15 8.54 -8.33 -0.04
CA LEU A 15 8.66 -7.23 0.90
C LEU A 15 7.41 -6.34 0.90
N PHE A 16 6.84 -6.05 -0.28
CA PHE A 16 5.57 -5.34 -0.40
C PHE A 16 4.45 -6.01 0.41
N ASN A 17 4.28 -7.33 0.24
CA ASN A 17 3.25 -8.08 0.96
C ASN A 17 3.50 -8.09 2.47
N ILE A 18 4.75 -8.29 2.91
CA ILE A 18 5.13 -8.24 4.33
C ILE A 18 4.81 -6.85 4.92
N CYS A 19 5.23 -5.78 4.26
CA CYS A 19 4.96 -4.42 4.71
C CYS A 19 3.46 -4.15 4.82
N LEU A 20 2.69 -4.56 3.83
CA LEU A 20 1.25 -4.33 3.79
C LEU A 20 0.50 -5.08 4.91
N VAL A 21 0.82 -6.36 5.11
CA VAL A 21 0.23 -7.19 6.19
C VAL A 21 0.65 -6.67 7.57
N THR A 22 1.94 -6.35 7.74
CA THR A 22 2.46 -5.82 9.01
C THR A 22 1.84 -4.46 9.34
N SER A 23 1.70 -3.58 8.35
CA SER A 23 1.06 -2.28 8.53
C SER A 23 -0.36 -2.42 9.06
N ASN A 24 -1.19 -3.29 8.47
CA ASN A 24 -2.56 -3.52 8.91
C ASN A 24 -2.65 -4.03 10.36
N LEU A 25 -1.73 -4.87 10.78
CA LEU A 25 -1.65 -5.31 12.19
C LEU A 25 -1.26 -4.16 13.12
N LEU A 26 -0.27 -3.35 12.71
CA LEU A 26 0.19 -2.20 13.48
C LEU A 26 -0.84 -1.06 13.57
N GLU A 27 -1.77 -0.94 12.61
CA GLU A 27 -2.83 0.06 12.65
C GLU A 27 -3.76 -0.09 13.85
N THR A 28 -3.80 -1.26 14.50
CA THR A 28 -4.54 -1.47 15.74
C THR A 28 -3.99 -0.64 16.91
N LYS A 29 -2.74 -0.19 16.84
CA LYS A 29 -2.12 0.65 17.86
C LYS A 29 -2.19 2.12 17.48
N VAL A 30 -2.92 2.91 18.28
CA VAL A 30 -2.89 4.39 18.20
C VAL A 30 -1.64 4.90 18.91
N ILE A 31 -0.90 5.79 18.26
CA ILE A 31 0.33 6.41 18.76
C ILE A 31 0.19 7.93 18.74
N GLN A 32 1.01 8.62 19.52
CA GLN A 32 1.14 10.07 19.51
C GLN A 32 2.57 10.45 19.10
N LEU A 33 2.72 11.17 18.00
CA LEU A 33 4.00 11.66 17.48
C LEU A 33 3.97 13.18 17.46
N PHE A 34 4.81 13.82 18.24
CA PHE A 34 4.91 15.29 18.29
C PHE A 34 3.57 16.00 18.52
N GLY A 35 2.67 15.43 19.32
CA GLY A 35 1.35 15.97 19.58
C GLY A 35 0.29 15.61 18.51
N ILE A 36 0.66 14.91 17.44
CA ILE A 36 -0.26 14.46 16.39
C ILE A 36 -0.63 13.00 16.66
N THR A 37 -1.93 12.71 16.67
CA THR A 37 -2.45 11.35 16.79
C THR A 37 -2.38 10.64 15.44
N ALA A 38 -1.78 9.46 15.43
CA ALA A 38 -1.63 8.62 14.25
C ALA A 38 -1.78 7.13 14.63
N THR A 39 -1.72 6.24 13.65
CA THR A 39 -1.60 4.79 13.90
C THR A 39 -0.17 4.33 13.72
N ALA A 40 0.23 3.24 14.41
CA ALA A 40 1.57 2.68 14.25
C ALA A 40 1.82 2.10 12.84
N GLY A 41 0.76 1.85 12.07
CA GLY A 41 0.84 1.49 10.65
C GLY A 41 1.59 2.52 9.81
N LEU A 42 1.57 3.82 10.19
CA LEU A 42 2.33 4.89 9.54
C LEU A 42 3.83 4.59 9.41
N LEU A 43 4.41 3.78 10.31
CA LEU A 43 5.83 3.42 10.26
C LEU A 43 6.19 2.53 9.07
N VAL A 44 5.26 1.72 8.60
CA VAL A 44 5.52 0.67 7.60
C VAL A 44 4.72 0.89 6.31
N PHE A 45 3.51 1.42 6.40
CA PHE A 45 2.60 1.58 5.26
C PHE A 45 3.22 2.37 4.09
N PRO A 46 3.93 3.51 4.29
CA PRO A 46 4.55 4.25 3.20
C PRO A 46 5.61 3.43 2.43
N ILE A 47 6.25 2.46 3.09
CA ILE A 47 7.23 1.58 2.44
C ILE A 47 6.57 0.78 1.32
N SER A 48 5.31 0.36 1.49
CA SER A 48 4.58 -0.37 0.45
C SER A 48 4.36 0.47 -0.81
N TYR A 49 4.07 1.77 -0.67
CA TYR A 49 3.96 2.70 -1.80
C TYR A 49 5.30 2.91 -2.50
N ILE A 50 6.38 3.10 -1.74
CA ILE A 50 7.74 3.22 -2.29
C ILE A 50 8.12 1.98 -3.10
N ILE A 51 7.79 0.78 -2.60
CA ILE A 51 8.04 -0.47 -3.33
C ILE A 51 7.18 -0.55 -4.59
N ASN A 52 5.91 -0.15 -4.52
CA ASN A 52 5.02 -0.09 -5.67
C ASN A 52 5.56 0.85 -6.75
N ASP A 53 6.08 2.02 -6.38
CA ASP A 53 6.74 2.95 -7.26
C ASP A 53 8.00 2.36 -7.91
N CYS A 54 8.83 1.66 -7.13
CA CYS A 54 9.99 0.95 -7.66
C CYS A 54 9.58 -0.11 -8.70
N ILE A 55 8.53 -0.87 -8.43
CA ILE A 55 8.01 -1.90 -9.33
C ILE A 55 7.43 -1.27 -10.60
N ALA A 56 6.61 -0.23 -10.47
CA ALA A 56 6.03 0.48 -11.61
C ALA A 56 7.10 1.16 -12.48
N GLU A 57 8.14 1.70 -11.86
CA GLU A 57 9.24 2.36 -12.56
C GLU A 57 10.12 1.38 -13.35
N VAL A 58 10.44 0.22 -12.80
CA VAL A 58 11.36 -0.74 -13.43
C VAL A 58 10.63 -1.67 -14.38
N TRP A 59 9.54 -2.29 -13.95
CA TRP A 59 8.83 -3.36 -14.68
C TRP A 59 7.48 -2.94 -15.27
N GLY A 60 7.06 -1.70 -15.02
CA GLY A 60 5.83 -1.13 -15.56
C GLY A 60 4.56 -1.53 -14.83
N PHE A 61 3.43 -0.95 -15.27
CA PHE A 61 2.10 -1.09 -14.66
C PHE A 61 1.60 -2.54 -14.60
N LYS A 62 1.89 -3.37 -15.60
CA LYS A 62 1.43 -4.78 -15.61
C LYS A 62 1.97 -5.56 -14.40
N LYS A 63 3.25 -5.38 -14.07
CA LYS A 63 3.88 -6.05 -12.93
C LYS A 63 3.46 -5.41 -11.60
N ALA A 64 3.30 -4.09 -11.54
CA ALA A 64 2.73 -3.41 -10.38
C ALA A 64 1.31 -3.93 -10.09
N ARG A 65 0.46 -4.04 -11.12
CA ARG A 65 -0.88 -4.62 -11.01
C ARG A 65 -0.87 -6.04 -10.40
N LEU A 66 0.05 -6.90 -10.83
CA LEU A 66 0.18 -8.25 -10.26
C LEU A 66 0.44 -8.20 -8.77
N ILE A 67 1.42 -7.39 -8.35
CA ILE A 67 1.82 -7.29 -6.93
C ILE A 67 0.72 -6.65 -6.09
N ILE A 68 -0.01 -5.66 -6.61
CA ILE A 68 -1.17 -5.06 -5.94
C ILE A 68 -2.25 -6.14 -5.69
N TRP A 69 -2.56 -6.98 -6.67
CA TRP A 69 -3.51 -8.07 -6.49
C TRP A 69 -3.02 -9.15 -5.52
N CYS A 70 -1.73 -9.46 -5.51
CA CYS A 70 -1.14 -10.35 -4.50
C CYS A 70 -1.29 -9.75 -3.10
N GLY A 71 -1.01 -8.45 -2.93
CA GLY A 71 -1.20 -7.74 -1.67
C GLY A 71 -2.66 -7.74 -1.20
N PHE A 72 -3.60 -7.49 -2.11
CA PHE A 72 -5.04 -7.59 -1.84
C PHE A 72 -5.42 -9.00 -1.35
N ALA A 73 -4.99 -10.04 -2.06
CA ALA A 73 -5.26 -11.43 -1.69
C ALA A 73 -4.66 -11.78 -0.33
N SER A 74 -3.43 -11.35 -0.05
CA SER A 74 -2.74 -11.58 1.24
C SER A 74 -3.49 -10.91 2.39
N ASN A 75 -3.94 -9.67 2.22
CA ASN A 75 -4.75 -8.98 3.22
C ASN A 75 -6.11 -9.64 3.43
N PHE A 76 -6.78 -10.02 2.34
CA PHE A 76 -8.05 -10.74 2.43
C PHE A 76 -7.91 -12.05 3.22
N LEU A 77 -6.85 -12.83 2.97
CA LEU A 77 -6.56 -14.05 3.71
C LEU A 77 -6.29 -13.76 5.19
N LEU A 78 -5.45 -12.75 5.49
CA LEU A 78 -5.21 -12.34 6.88
C LEU A 78 -6.52 -12.08 7.62
N ILE A 79 -7.40 -11.26 7.01
CA ILE A 79 -8.68 -10.89 7.62
C ILE A 79 -9.59 -12.11 7.78
N ALA A 80 -9.70 -12.95 6.76
CA ALA A 80 -10.55 -14.16 6.80
C ALA A 80 -10.11 -15.10 7.93
N PHE A 81 -8.80 -15.40 8.03
CA PHE A 81 -8.29 -16.27 9.08
C PHE A 81 -8.34 -15.61 10.46
N SER A 82 -8.10 -14.32 10.57
CA SER A 82 -8.24 -13.57 11.83
C SER A 82 -9.68 -13.62 12.35
N GLN A 83 -10.68 -13.36 11.49
CA GLN A 83 -12.08 -13.43 11.86
C GLN A 83 -12.53 -14.85 12.22
N LEU A 84 -11.99 -15.87 11.54
CA LEU A 84 -12.24 -17.25 11.90
C LEU A 84 -11.66 -17.57 13.28
N SER A 85 -10.41 -17.18 13.54
CA SER A 85 -9.72 -17.43 14.81
C SER A 85 -10.41 -16.75 15.99
N VAL A 86 -10.87 -15.52 15.83
CA VAL A 86 -11.61 -14.77 16.87
C VAL A 86 -12.93 -15.46 17.24
N ARG A 87 -13.55 -16.20 16.31
CA ARG A 87 -14.82 -16.92 16.58
C ARG A 87 -14.64 -18.28 17.22
N ILE A 88 -13.43 -18.82 17.23
CA ILE A 88 -13.12 -20.10 17.87
C ILE A 88 -12.92 -19.83 19.37
N PRO A 89 -13.65 -20.53 20.28
CA PRO A 89 -13.48 -20.35 21.70
C PRO A 89 -12.05 -20.62 22.17
N ALA A 90 -11.54 -19.78 23.06
CA ALA A 90 -10.23 -19.98 23.66
C ALA A 90 -10.17 -21.23 24.54
N ALA A 91 -8.97 -21.81 24.72
CA ALA A 91 -8.76 -22.86 25.69
C ALA A 91 -9.00 -22.31 27.12
N PRO A 92 -9.63 -23.09 28.04
CA PRO A 92 -10.02 -22.58 29.35
C PRO A 92 -8.89 -22.01 30.22
N PHE A 93 -7.66 -22.42 29.97
CA PHE A 93 -6.46 -21.98 30.70
C PHE A 93 -5.73 -20.79 30.05
N TRP A 94 -6.21 -20.32 28.89
CA TRP A 94 -5.53 -19.27 28.14
C TRP A 94 -6.16 -17.89 28.39
N GLU A 95 -5.41 -16.99 29.01
CA GLU A 95 -5.90 -15.66 29.42
C GLU A 95 -5.74 -14.59 28.32
N GLY A 96 -5.15 -14.93 27.17
CA GLY A 96 -4.81 -13.97 26.10
C GLY A 96 -5.96 -13.59 25.16
N GLU A 97 -7.19 -14.12 25.34
CA GLU A 97 -8.30 -13.96 24.39
C GLU A 97 -8.69 -12.51 24.15
N ALA A 98 -8.78 -11.69 25.20
CA ALA A 98 -9.13 -10.28 25.08
C ALA A 98 -8.09 -9.49 24.28
N ALA A 99 -6.79 -9.74 24.49
CA ALA A 99 -5.70 -9.10 23.77
C ALA A 99 -5.65 -9.56 22.30
N PHE A 100 -5.85 -10.86 22.06
CA PHE A 100 -5.94 -11.43 20.72
C PHE A 100 -7.11 -10.85 19.95
N ASN A 101 -8.29 -10.81 20.53
CA ASN A 101 -9.51 -10.28 19.93
C ASN A 101 -9.40 -8.77 19.68
N PHE A 102 -8.67 -8.02 20.52
CA PHE A 102 -8.40 -6.60 20.28
C PHE A 102 -7.56 -6.37 19.03
N VAL A 103 -6.51 -7.17 18.82
CA VAL A 103 -5.60 -7.03 17.65
C VAL A 103 -6.24 -7.57 16.38
N PHE A 104 -6.85 -8.77 16.44
CA PHE A 104 -7.33 -9.49 15.26
C PHE A 104 -8.83 -9.36 15.00
N GLY A 105 -9.59 -8.88 15.97
CA GLY A 105 -11.03 -8.65 15.88
C GLY A 105 -11.38 -7.33 15.19
N LEU A 106 -10.68 -6.97 14.12
CA LEU A 106 -10.96 -5.75 13.38
C LEU A 106 -12.44 -5.68 13.00
N ALA A 107 -13.08 -4.54 13.28
CA ALA A 107 -14.47 -4.34 12.89
C ALA A 107 -14.61 -4.55 11.37
N PRO A 108 -15.56 -5.34 10.88
CA PRO A 108 -15.71 -5.65 9.45
C PRO A 108 -15.77 -4.42 8.56
N ARG A 109 -16.33 -3.33 9.07
CA ARG A 109 -16.41 -2.04 8.38
C ARG A 109 -15.03 -1.43 8.11
N ILE A 110 -14.14 -1.42 9.13
CA ILE A 110 -12.75 -0.91 8.99
C ILE A 110 -11.98 -1.76 7.99
N THR A 111 -12.17 -3.07 8.05
CA THR A 111 -11.56 -4.03 7.15
C THR A 111 -11.93 -3.79 5.69
N VAL A 112 -13.23 -3.66 5.39
CA VAL A 112 -13.72 -3.38 4.03
C VAL A 112 -13.20 -2.01 3.57
N ALA A 113 -13.23 -1.00 4.43
CA ALA A 113 -12.68 0.32 4.15
C ALA A 113 -11.20 0.24 3.75
N SER A 114 -10.40 -0.47 4.54
CA SER A 114 -8.95 -0.65 4.29
C SER A 114 -8.67 -1.37 2.98
N LEU A 115 -9.39 -2.46 2.68
CA LEU A 115 -9.21 -3.19 1.42
C LEU A 115 -9.55 -2.34 0.19
N LEU A 116 -10.67 -1.61 0.22
CA LEU A 116 -11.10 -0.77 -0.89
C LEU A 116 -10.16 0.44 -1.08
N ALA A 117 -9.76 1.07 0.01
CA ALA A 117 -8.83 2.19 0.01
C ALA A 117 -7.47 1.79 -0.55
N PHE A 118 -6.88 0.71 -0.01
CA PHE A 118 -5.61 0.17 -0.48
C PHE A 118 -5.63 -0.17 -1.97
N LEU A 119 -6.65 -0.89 -2.42
CA LEU A 119 -6.75 -1.29 -3.83
C LEU A 119 -6.81 -0.06 -4.75
N THR A 120 -7.67 0.90 -4.41
CA THR A 120 -7.85 2.12 -5.20
C THR A 120 -6.60 2.98 -5.18
N GLY A 121 -6.05 3.26 -4.00
CA GLY A 121 -4.84 4.08 -3.82
C GLY A 121 -3.64 3.51 -4.57
N SER A 122 -3.38 2.21 -4.41
CA SER A 122 -2.26 1.53 -5.07
C SER A 122 -2.38 1.52 -6.60
N PHE A 123 -3.58 1.34 -7.15
CA PHE A 123 -3.76 1.42 -8.60
C PHE A 123 -3.65 2.84 -9.14
N ILE A 124 -4.15 3.85 -8.43
CA ILE A 124 -3.98 5.25 -8.81
C ILE A 124 -2.49 5.61 -8.79
N ASN A 125 -1.77 5.26 -7.73
CA ASN A 125 -0.34 5.47 -7.64
C ASN A 125 0.40 4.83 -8.83
N ALA A 126 0.22 3.54 -9.09
CA ALA A 126 0.86 2.84 -10.20
C ALA A 126 0.48 3.41 -11.58
N TYR A 127 -0.78 3.81 -11.77
CA TYR A 127 -1.25 4.45 -13.00
C TYR A 127 -0.57 5.81 -13.23
N VAL A 128 -0.57 6.68 -12.21
CA VAL A 128 0.03 8.01 -12.29
C VAL A 128 1.53 7.90 -12.57
N MET A 129 2.25 7.03 -11.84
CA MET A 129 3.67 6.75 -12.04
C MET A 129 3.97 6.35 -13.49
N SER A 130 3.23 5.39 -14.03
CA SER A 130 3.38 4.87 -15.39
C SER A 130 3.09 5.96 -16.44
N ARG A 131 1.99 6.70 -16.33
CA ARG A 131 1.60 7.76 -17.25
C ARG A 131 2.61 8.92 -17.27
N MET A 132 3.05 9.35 -16.09
CA MET A 132 4.08 10.39 -15.97
C MET A 132 5.43 9.94 -16.52
N LYS A 133 5.78 8.64 -16.39
CA LYS A 133 7.02 8.09 -16.98
C LYS A 133 7.00 8.22 -18.50
N ILE A 134 5.89 7.87 -19.14
CA ILE A 134 5.72 8.02 -20.60
C ILE A 134 5.82 9.50 -21.00
N ALA A 135 5.06 10.38 -20.34
CA ALA A 135 5.02 11.81 -20.65
C ALA A 135 6.38 12.51 -20.48
N SER A 136 7.13 12.15 -19.43
CA SER A 136 8.45 12.72 -19.13
C SER A 136 9.60 12.02 -19.87
N LYS A 137 9.32 11.02 -20.70
CA LYS A 137 10.32 10.17 -21.37
C LYS A 137 11.34 9.60 -20.36
N GLY A 138 10.86 9.10 -19.21
CA GLY A 138 11.66 8.53 -18.14
C GLY A 138 12.41 9.52 -17.25
N LYS A 139 12.31 10.83 -17.52
CA LYS A 139 12.96 11.86 -16.69
C LYS A 139 12.18 12.14 -15.39
N HIS A 140 12.80 12.90 -14.49
CA HIS A 140 12.19 13.45 -13.28
C HIS A 140 11.51 12.39 -12.37
N PHE A 141 12.20 11.26 -12.11
CA PHE A 141 11.67 10.19 -11.26
C PHE A 141 11.16 10.71 -9.92
N SER A 142 11.91 11.60 -9.24
CA SER A 142 11.51 12.17 -7.94
C SER A 142 10.15 12.86 -7.98
N ALA A 143 9.91 13.70 -9.00
CA ALA A 143 8.63 14.39 -9.15
C ALA A 143 7.49 13.40 -9.43
N ARG A 144 7.77 12.34 -10.21
CA ARG A 144 6.78 11.29 -10.50
C ARG A 144 6.42 10.48 -9.26
N ALA A 145 7.41 10.11 -8.46
CA ALA A 145 7.21 9.41 -7.21
C ALA A 145 6.33 10.25 -6.25
N ILE A 146 6.70 11.51 -5.99
CA ILE A 146 5.93 12.37 -5.09
C ILE A 146 4.49 12.56 -5.59
N VAL A 147 4.29 12.83 -6.88
CA VAL A 147 2.94 13.07 -7.43
C VAL A 147 2.10 11.81 -7.42
N SER A 148 2.68 10.65 -7.76
CA SER A 148 1.97 9.37 -7.76
C SER A 148 1.56 8.96 -6.36
N THR A 149 2.43 9.13 -5.37
CA THR A 149 2.10 8.84 -3.97
C THR A 149 1.06 9.81 -3.42
N LEU A 150 1.22 11.11 -3.64
CA LEU A 150 0.20 12.07 -3.19
C LEU A 150 -1.19 11.75 -3.78
N ALA A 151 -1.27 11.37 -5.05
CA ALA A 151 -2.53 10.96 -5.69
C ALA A 151 -3.08 9.66 -5.09
N GLY A 152 -2.23 8.65 -4.91
CA GLY A 152 -2.61 7.36 -4.32
C GLY A 152 -3.06 7.49 -2.87
N GLU A 153 -2.28 8.15 -2.02
CA GLU A 153 -2.58 8.36 -0.60
C GLU A 153 -3.80 9.26 -0.37
N SER A 154 -4.01 10.26 -1.23
CA SER A 154 -5.23 11.06 -1.17
C SER A 154 -6.46 10.23 -1.48
N ALA A 155 -6.40 9.37 -2.49
CA ALA A 155 -7.50 8.47 -2.86
C ALA A 155 -7.74 7.42 -1.78
N ASP A 156 -6.68 6.82 -1.22
CA ASP A 156 -6.75 5.90 -0.08
C ASP A 156 -7.47 6.55 1.09
N SER A 157 -7.02 7.71 1.54
CA SER A 157 -7.58 8.42 2.68
C SER A 157 -9.03 8.88 2.44
N LEU A 158 -9.35 9.35 1.23
CA LEU A 158 -10.71 9.75 0.84
C LEU A 158 -11.71 8.59 0.84
N ILE A 159 -11.24 7.36 0.67
CA ILE A 159 -12.09 6.17 0.71
C ILE A 159 -12.13 5.59 2.12
N PHE A 160 -10.97 5.43 2.75
CA PHE A 160 -10.84 4.80 4.05
C PHE A 160 -11.63 5.53 5.13
N PHE A 161 -11.34 6.80 5.36
CA PHE A 161 -11.91 7.54 6.48
C PHE A 161 -13.42 7.67 6.43
N PRO A 162 -14.06 8.02 5.30
CA PRO A 162 -15.52 8.04 5.24
C PRO A 162 -16.14 6.66 5.48
N ILE A 163 -15.62 5.60 4.87
CA ILE A 163 -16.20 4.27 5.06
C ILE A 163 -15.99 3.79 6.50
N ALA A 164 -14.81 4.00 7.08
CA ALA A 164 -14.48 3.54 8.42
C ALA A 164 -15.19 4.35 9.53
N PHE A 165 -15.28 5.67 9.39
CA PHE A 165 -15.60 6.57 10.49
C PHE A 165 -16.85 7.45 10.28
N TRP A 166 -17.54 7.34 9.14
CA TRP A 166 -18.78 8.10 8.92
C TRP A 166 -19.83 7.82 10.01
N GLY A 167 -20.31 8.88 10.66
CA GLY A 167 -21.26 8.80 11.77
C GLY A 167 -20.64 8.46 13.13
N LEU A 168 -19.32 8.19 13.20
CA LEU A 168 -18.58 8.00 14.46
C LEU A 168 -17.77 9.24 14.84
N VAL A 169 -17.34 10.02 13.85
CA VAL A 169 -16.52 11.21 14.00
C VAL A 169 -17.22 12.37 13.32
N PRO A 170 -17.23 13.60 13.90
CA PRO A 170 -17.75 14.80 13.25
C PRO A 170 -17.08 15.04 11.88
N PHE A 171 -17.85 15.57 10.92
CA PHE A 171 -17.38 15.75 9.55
C PHE A 171 -16.12 16.63 9.41
N PRO A 172 -15.95 17.75 10.16
CA PRO A 172 -14.74 18.55 10.11
C PRO A 172 -13.49 17.77 10.53
N GLU A 173 -13.58 16.98 11.60
CA GLU A 173 -12.50 16.12 12.10
C GLU A 173 -12.16 15.01 11.09
N LEU A 174 -13.18 14.46 10.43
CA LEU A 174 -12.98 13.47 9.37
C LEU A 174 -12.15 14.04 8.22
N LEU A 175 -12.46 15.26 7.76
CA LEU A 175 -11.69 15.95 6.72
C LEU A 175 -10.25 16.24 7.17
N LEU A 176 -10.07 16.65 8.42
CA LEU A 176 -8.75 16.87 8.99
C LEU A 176 -7.92 15.58 9.00
N MET A 177 -8.52 14.45 9.41
CA MET A 177 -7.87 13.13 9.39
C MET A 177 -7.44 12.72 7.96
N VAL A 178 -8.32 12.90 6.97
CA VAL A 178 -8.00 12.63 5.56
C VAL A 178 -6.77 13.43 5.11
N GLY A 179 -6.77 14.75 5.32
CA GLY A 179 -5.69 15.62 4.89
C GLY A 179 -4.38 15.35 5.63
N THR A 180 -4.44 15.19 6.95
CA THR A 180 -3.25 14.97 7.80
C THR A 180 -2.58 13.65 7.44
N GLN A 181 -3.34 12.56 7.28
CA GLN A 181 -2.77 11.25 6.95
C GLN A 181 -2.14 11.24 5.55
N ALA A 182 -2.81 11.80 4.55
CA ALA A 182 -2.25 11.90 3.20
C ALA A 182 -0.94 12.72 3.20
N LEU A 183 -0.89 13.83 3.92
CA LEU A 183 0.32 14.66 4.03
C LEU A 183 1.45 13.97 4.77
N LEU A 184 1.18 13.33 5.91
CA LEU A 184 2.22 12.63 6.69
C LEU A 184 2.85 11.48 5.91
N LYS A 185 2.03 10.68 5.22
CA LYS A 185 2.50 9.57 4.39
C LYS A 185 3.34 10.09 3.20
N SER A 186 2.88 11.15 2.53
CA SER A 186 3.63 11.77 1.43
C SER A 186 4.94 12.42 1.92
N LEU A 187 4.95 13.04 3.10
CA LEU A 187 6.17 13.59 3.71
C LEU A 187 7.20 12.48 4.01
N TYR A 188 6.73 11.35 4.52
CA TYR A 188 7.58 10.18 4.75
C TYR A 188 8.29 9.74 3.47
N GLU A 189 7.56 9.69 2.33
CA GLU A 189 8.16 9.35 1.05
C GLU A 189 9.21 10.36 0.60
N VAL A 190 8.93 11.66 0.73
CA VAL A 190 9.90 12.71 0.39
C VAL A 190 11.20 12.53 1.17
N LEU A 191 11.12 12.18 2.45
CA LEU A 191 12.30 11.94 3.29
C LEU A 191 13.10 10.71 2.84
N ILE A 192 12.43 9.65 2.39
CA ILE A 192 13.09 8.41 1.94
C ILE A 192 13.49 8.45 0.46
N LEU A 193 12.99 9.41 -0.31
CA LEU A 193 13.20 9.52 -1.76
C LEU A 193 14.68 9.40 -2.21
N PRO A 194 15.69 9.97 -1.52
CA PRO A 194 17.09 9.78 -1.91
C PRO A 194 17.54 8.31 -1.88
N ALA A 195 17.01 7.51 -0.93
CA ALA A 195 17.26 6.08 -0.88
C ALA A 195 16.53 5.35 -2.02
N THR A 196 15.26 5.70 -2.26
CA THR A 196 14.44 5.13 -3.34
C THR A 196 15.10 5.31 -4.71
N ILE A 197 15.64 6.50 -4.99
CA ILE A 197 16.37 6.78 -6.25
C ILE A 197 17.58 5.85 -6.42
N ARG A 198 18.35 5.62 -5.36
CA ARG A 198 19.52 4.73 -5.40
C ARG A 198 19.11 3.29 -5.65
N ILE A 199 18.05 2.84 -4.97
CA ILE A 199 17.49 1.49 -5.11
C ILE A 199 17.01 1.27 -6.55
N VAL A 200 16.21 2.17 -7.11
CA VAL A 200 15.70 2.08 -8.49
C VAL A 200 16.85 2.02 -9.51
N LYS A 201 17.85 2.89 -9.38
CA LYS A 201 19.03 2.87 -10.25
C LYS A 201 19.79 1.54 -10.16
N TYR A 202 19.98 1.02 -8.96
CA TYR A 202 20.63 -0.26 -8.73
C TYR A 202 19.86 -1.42 -9.38
N ILE A 203 18.54 -1.47 -9.16
CA ILE A 203 17.69 -2.52 -9.71
C ILE A 203 17.68 -2.46 -11.24
N LYS A 204 17.51 -1.29 -11.85
CA LYS A 204 17.58 -1.12 -13.32
C LYS A 204 18.90 -1.64 -13.89
N LYS A 205 20.02 -1.43 -13.16
CA LYS A 205 21.34 -1.94 -13.58
C LYS A 205 21.45 -3.44 -13.47
N VAL A 206 20.95 -4.03 -12.37
CA VAL A 206 21.06 -5.49 -12.11
C VAL A 206 20.10 -6.29 -12.99
N ASP A 207 18.87 -5.79 -13.15
CA ASP A 207 17.80 -6.49 -13.86
C ASP A 207 17.77 -6.18 -15.37
N GLY A 208 18.47 -5.13 -15.79
CA GLY A 208 18.53 -4.71 -17.19
C GLY A 208 17.19 -4.24 -17.76
N GLN A 209 16.22 -3.92 -16.90
CA GLN A 209 14.86 -3.54 -17.31
C GLN A 209 14.57 -2.08 -17.00
N ASP A 210 13.90 -1.43 -17.96
CA ASP A 210 13.34 -0.08 -17.84
C ASP A 210 12.10 0.01 -18.75
N VAL A 211 10.97 -0.54 -18.26
CA VAL A 211 9.76 -0.71 -19.07
C VAL A 211 8.99 0.59 -19.17
N TYR A 212 8.52 0.89 -20.39
CA TYR A 212 7.58 1.96 -20.70
C TYR A 212 6.25 1.36 -21.13
N ASP A 213 5.15 1.76 -20.49
CA ASP A 213 3.82 1.20 -20.70
C ASP A 213 3.13 1.75 -21.97
N ILE A 214 3.85 1.89 -23.09
CA ILE A 214 3.32 2.35 -24.36
C ILE A 214 2.36 1.29 -24.91
N GLY A 215 1.09 1.67 -25.15
CA GLY A 215 0.05 0.73 -25.60
C GLY A 215 -0.44 -0.26 -24.55
N THR A 216 0.00 -0.14 -23.30
CA THR A 216 -0.44 -0.99 -22.19
C THR A 216 -1.89 -0.69 -21.81
N SER A 217 -2.68 -1.74 -21.60
CA SER A 217 -4.02 -1.61 -21.03
C SER A 217 -3.95 -1.35 -19.52
N TYR A 218 -4.53 -0.25 -19.07
CA TYR A 218 -4.66 0.08 -17.64
C TYR A 218 -5.91 -0.55 -16.97
N ASN A 219 -6.55 -1.50 -17.64
CA ASN A 219 -7.64 -2.27 -17.02
C ASN A 219 -7.08 -3.12 -15.88
N ILE A 220 -7.53 -2.80 -14.65
CA ILE A 220 -7.06 -3.44 -13.42
C ILE A 220 -7.40 -4.94 -13.33
N LEU A 221 -8.46 -5.38 -14.01
CA LEU A 221 -8.92 -6.78 -14.02
C LEU A 221 -8.23 -7.64 -15.10
N LYS A 222 -7.47 -7.02 -16.01
CA LYS A 222 -6.86 -7.75 -17.13
C LYS A 222 -5.58 -8.46 -16.70
N MET A 223 -5.68 -9.70 -16.22
CA MET A 223 -4.54 -10.51 -15.72
C MET A 223 -3.86 -11.36 -16.80
N LYS A 224 -4.46 -11.49 -18.00
CA LYS A 224 -3.94 -12.42 -19.04
C LYS A 224 -2.63 -11.97 -19.71
N ASP A 225 -2.22 -10.73 -19.55
CA ASP A 225 -1.06 -10.14 -20.26
C ASP A 225 0.19 -9.96 -19.36
N ILE A 226 0.24 -10.65 -18.23
CA ILE A 226 1.33 -10.55 -17.24
C ILE A 226 2.49 -11.48 -17.55
#